data_9716b16b2cc38ca8242678a9c0c34dea
#
_entry.id   9716b16b2cc38ca8242678a9c0c34dea
#
_cell.length_a   1.000
_cell.length_b   1.000
_cell.length_c   1.000
_cell.angle_alpha   90.00
_cell.angle_beta   90.00
_cell.angle_gamma   90.00
#
_symmetry.space_group_name_H-M   'P 1'
#
loop_
_entity.id
_entity.type
_entity.pdbx_description
1 polymer ?
#
loop_
_entity_poly.entity_id
_entity_poly.type
_entity_poly.pdbx_seq_one_letter_code
_entity_poly.pdbx_strand_id
1 'polypeptide(L)'
;MLFFYNLKEFLKAFTLLSLVFAFILSLYSVLDVLLLYKTANLRIIPEAMLTTVLVSFYYTAPIINNLSLMLYLKRVFSKSYDKIASTFGISPLRFFAPILIFSLFLSLIQFALSYSFYPYIFKTAYSLEREFRKGKPQEELLLNDLWLSLNNAYIRIGFADLRNKKVHDILLVSLEEGYITELITAEEGYWEGENLRLKNAQINLFEKELQKQADVSIKFIPLEEAKAFGEKLNHLSMGRLISLYFLAGKIGMNRELYLAELLRRLVVSFSNVVILSPMLLALVRERAFLKPSTFLLIYGSIYIFSLNSVKIAAEEFGKNPLIGLVPFLVLSFICARSLYYLSKG
;
A
#
# COMPACT_ATOMS: atom_id res chain seq x y z
N MET A 1 8.57 29.58 -24.21
CA MET A 1 7.27 29.41 -24.89
C MET A 1 6.97 27.92 -25.18
N LEU A 2 7.85 27.19 -25.84
CA LEU A 2 7.70 25.76 -26.19
C LEU A 2 7.45 24.86 -24.97
N PHE A 3 8.15 25.08 -23.86
CA PHE A 3 7.99 24.34 -22.59
C PHE A 3 6.54 24.39 -22.10
N PHE A 4 5.97 25.58 -21.97
CA PHE A 4 4.60 25.75 -21.48
C PHE A 4 3.54 25.21 -22.46
N TYR A 5 3.83 25.29 -23.77
CA TYR A 5 2.95 24.72 -24.78
C TYR A 5 2.87 23.21 -24.64
N ASN A 6 4.02 22.52 -24.57
CA ASN A 6 4.07 21.06 -24.41
C ASN A 6 3.40 20.61 -23.12
N LEU A 7 3.67 21.29 -22.00
CA LEU A 7 3.03 21.00 -20.74
C LEU A 7 1.51 21.18 -20.82
N LYS A 8 1.04 22.28 -21.41
CA LYS A 8 -0.40 22.55 -21.56
C LYS A 8 -1.11 21.47 -22.37
N GLU A 9 -0.53 21.05 -23.50
CA GLU A 9 -1.14 20.02 -24.36
C GLU A 9 -1.13 18.65 -23.70
N PHE A 10 -0.08 18.32 -22.96
CA PHE A 10 -0.04 17.11 -22.15
C PHE A 10 -1.07 17.13 -21.02
N LEU A 11 -1.16 18.24 -20.27
CA LEU A 11 -2.14 18.41 -19.19
C LEU A 11 -3.58 18.29 -19.67
N LYS A 12 -3.91 18.78 -20.88
CA LYS A 12 -5.24 18.56 -21.47
C LYS A 12 -5.56 17.08 -21.62
N ALA A 13 -4.61 16.29 -22.13
CA ALA A 13 -4.78 14.84 -22.28
C ALA A 13 -4.90 14.17 -20.90
N PHE A 14 -4.07 14.57 -19.95
CA PHE A 14 -4.06 14.03 -18.59
C PHE A 14 -5.39 14.33 -17.86
N THR A 15 -5.85 15.56 -17.91
CA THR A 15 -7.13 15.97 -17.28
C THR A 15 -8.31 15.24 -17.92
N LEU A 16 -8.35 15.16 -19.26
CA LEU A 16 -9.42 14.45 -19.97
C LEU A 16 -9.47 12.97 -19.54
N LEU A 17 -8.34 12.29 -19.57
CA LEU A 17 -8.29 10.87 -19.17
C LEU A 17 -8.61 10.69 -17.68
N SER A 18 -8.11 11.57 -16.80
CA SER A 18 -8.46 11.51 -15.38
C SER A 18 -9.96 11.65 -15.14
N LEU A 19 -10.64 12.56 -15.86
CA LEU A 19 -12.10 12.72 -15.78
C LEU A 19 -12.84 11.48 -16.31
N VAL A 20 -12.40 10.89 -17.42
CA VAL A 20 -13.00 9.68 -17.98
C VAL A 20 -12.84 8.51 -16.99
N PHE A 21 -11.64 8.31 -16.44
CA PHE A 21 -11.43 7.27 -15.44
C PHE A 21 -12.24 7.51 -14.17
N ALA A 22 -12.28 8.75 -13.66
CA ALA A 22 -13.09 9.11 -12.51
C ALA A 22 -14.57 8.80 -12.74
N PHE A 23 -15.09 9.13 -13.92
CA PHE A 23 -16.48 8.84 -14.30
C PHE A 23 -16.77 7.32 -14.34
N ILE A 24 -15.91 6.54 -15.02
CA ILE A 24 -16.07 5.08 -15.09
C ILE A 24 -16.03 4.46 -13.70
N LEU A 25 -15.06 4.87 -12.86
CA LEU A 25 -14.91 4.35 -11.50
C LEU A 25 -16.09 4.75 -10.59
N SER A 26 -16.63 5.97 -10.78
CA SER A 26 -17.84 6.41 -10.07
C SER A 26 -19.04 5.56 -10.44
N LEU A 27 -19.24 5.29 -11.74
CA LEU A 27 -20.32 4.40 -12.20
C LEU A 27 -20.18 2.99 -11.64
N TYR A 28 -18.96 2.45 -11.67
CA TYR A 28 -18.68 1.13 -11.07
C TYR A 28 -19.04 1.10 -9.58
N SER A 29 -18.64 2.14 -8.81
CA SER A 29 -18.96 2.24 -7.39
C SER A 29 -20.46 2.29 -7.14
N VAL A 30 -21.23 3.04 -7.94
CA VAL A 30 -22.69 3.10 -7.82
C VAL A 30 -23.33 1.75 -8.12
N LEU A 31 -22.87 1.09 -9.19
CA LEU A 31 -23.39 -0.24 -9.57
C LEU A 31 -23.08 -1.27 -8.48
N ASP A 32 -21.86 -1.26 -7.94
CA ASP A 32 -21.47 -2.16 -6.85
C ASP A 32 -22.36 -1.97 -5.62
N VAL A 33 -22.60 -0.70 -5.23
CA VAL A 33 -23.52 -0.36 -4.14
C VAL A 33 -24.94 -0.81 -4.42
N LEU A 34 -25.48 -0.54 -5.60
CA LEU A 34 -26.87 -0.87 -5.95
C LEU A 34 -27.11 -2.38 -6.08
N LEU A 35 -26.13 -3.13 -6.61
CA LEU A 35 -26.25 -4.58 -6.82
C LEU A 35 -26.06 -5.37 -5.52
N LEU A 36 -25.18 -4.92 -4.65
CA LEU A 36 -24.84 -5.65 -3.41
C LEU A 36 -25.79 -5.31 -2.25
N TYR A 37 -26.47 -4.13 -2.28
CA TYR A 37 -27.16 -3.60 -1.10
C TYR A 37 -28.59 -3.21 -1.38
N LYS A 38 -29.50 -4.10 -1.04
CA LYS A 38 -30.97 -3.88 -1.17
C LYS A 38 -31.52 -2.73 -0.31
N THR A 39 -30.76 -2.22 0.67
CA THR A 39 -31.19 -1.20 1.66
C THR A 39 -30.20 -0.04 1.79
N ALA A 40 -29.55 0.33 0.70
CA ALA A 40 -28.54 1.38 0.73
C ALA A 40 -29.13 2.74 1.17
N ASN A 41 -28.55 3.34 2.20
CA ASN A 41 -28.82 4.72 2.55
C ASN A 41 -28.27 5.64 1.45
N LEU A 42 -29.15 6.21 0.64
CA LEU A 42 -28.79 7.06 -0.51
C LEU A 42 -27.86 8.23 -0.15
N ARG A 43 -27.86 8.66 1.12
CA ARG A 43 -27.00 9.76 1.59
C ARG A 43 -25.52 9.41 1.60
N ILE A 44 -25.14 8.14 1.69
CA ILE A 44 -23.75 7.67 1.77
C ILE A 44 -23.16 7.44 0.38
N ILE A 45 -23.98 7.34 -0.67
CA ILE A 45 -23.53 7.08 -2.04
C ILE A 45 -22.47 8.10 -2.51
N PRO A 46 -22.66 9.43 -2.37
CA PRO A 46 -21.67 10.41 -2.84
C PRO A 46 -20.30 10.25 -2.16
N GLU A 47 -20.28 9.94 -0.85
CA GLU A 47 -19.05 9.73 -0.11
C GLU A 47 -18.35 8.43 -0.55
N ALA A 48 -19.11 7.36 -0.77
CA ALA A 48 -18.60 6.10 -1.30
C ALA A 48 -18.02 6.26 -2.72
N MET A 49 -18.70 7.03 -3.58
CA MET A 49 -18.18 7.36 -4.91
C MET A 49 -16.86 8.11 -4.84
N LEU A 50 -16.81 9.18 -4.04
CA LEU A 50 -15.62 9.99 -3.89
C LEU A 50 -14.43 9.17 -3.35
N THR A 51 -14.64 8.41 -2.30
CA THR A 51 -13.58 7.58 -1.71
C THR A 51 -13.11 6.50 -2.68
N THR A 52 -14.01 5.84 -3.41
CA THR A 52 -13.66 4.84 -4.44
C THR A 52 -12.83 5.46 -5.56
N VAL A 53 -13.21 6.64 -6.05
CA VAL A 53 -12.44 7.37 -7.08
C VAL A 53 -11.04 7.70 -6.57
N LEU A 54 -10.91 8.22 -5.35
CA LEU A 54 -9.61 8.57 -4.77
C LEU A 54 -8.71 7.36 -4.56
N VAL A 55 -9.26 6.25 -4.01
CA VAL A 55 -8.54 4.98 -3.84
C VAL A 55 -8.08 4.43 -5.19
N SER A 56 -8.98 4.42 -6.16
CA SER A 56 -8.67 3.88 -7.49
C SER A 56 -7.65 4.77 -8.22
N PHE A 57 -7.78 6.10 -8.11
CA PHE A 57 -6.83 7.04 -8.69
C PHE A 57 -5.41 6.85 -8.14
N TYR A 58 -5.28 6.51 -6.85
CA TYR A 58 -3.99 6.20 -6.25
C TYR A 58 -3.23 5.11 -7.02
N TYR A 59 -3.91 4.03 -7.41
CA TYR A 59 -3.29 2.93 -8.15
C TYR A 59 -3.25 3.14 -9.66
N THR A 60 -4.19 3.89 -10.24
CA THR A 60 -4.30 4.06 -11.69
C THR A 60 -3.56 5.28 -12.21
N ALA A 61 -3.12 6.20 -11.36
CA ALA A 61 -2.40 7.41 -11.79
C ALA A 61 -1.20 7.14 -12.72
N PRO A 62 -0.33 6.13 -12.48
CA PRO A 62 0.75 5.80 -13.42
C PRO A 62 0.23 5.37 -14.79
N ILE A 63 -0.89 4.65 -14.85
CA ILE A 63 -1.52 4.20 -16.10
C ILE A 63 -2.11 5.40 -16.84
N ILE A 64 -2.82 6.27 -16.15
CA ILE A 64 -3.40 7.50 -16.73
C ILE A 64 -2.29 8.40 -17.28
N ASN A 65 -1.20 8.57 -16.53
CA ASN A 65 -0.04 9.37 -16.95
C ASN A 65 0.58 8.84 -18.26
N ASN A 66 0.76 7.54 -18.37
CA ASN A 66 1.29 6.90 -19.57
C ASN A 66 0.33 6.97 -20.78
N LEU A 67 -0.97 6.75 -20.57
CA LEU A 67 -1.98 6.94 -21.62
C LEU A 67 -2.02 8.38 -22.10
N SER A 68 -1.88 9.34 -21.20
CA SER A 68 -1.82 10.77 -21.52
C SER A 68 -0.60 11.11 -22.38
N LEU A 69 0.55 10.51 -22.07
CA LEU A 69 1.74 10.62 -22.91
C LEU A 69 1.48 10.12 -24.34
N MET A 70 0.82 8.97 -24.47
CA MET A 70 0.52 8.41 -25.79
C MET A 70 -0.38 9.33 -26.63
N LEU A 71 -1.46 9.86 -26.03
CA LEU A 71 -2.36 10.80 -26.71
C LEU A 71 -1.62 12.08 -27.10
N TYR A 72 -0.77 12.59 -26.22
CA TYR A 72 0.05 13.75 -26.50
C TYR A 72 1.04 13.48 -27.64
N LEU A 73 1.78 12.38 -27.61
CA LEU A 73 2.77 12.02 -28.65
C LEU A 73 2.12 11.78 -30.01
N LYS A 74 0.93 11.17 -30.05
CA LYS A 74 0.17 11.03 -31.31
C LYS A 74 -0.03 12.41 -31.97
N ARG A 75 -0.37 13.44 -31.18
CA ARG A 75 -0.54 14.80 -31.68
C ARG A 75 0.79 15.45 -32.10
N VAL A 76 1.86 15.25 -31.31
CA VAL A 76 3.19 15.80 -31.63
C VAL A 76 3.72 15.23 -32.95
N PHE A 77 3.60 13.92 -33.14
CA PHE A 77 4.10 13.26 -34.34
C PHE A 77 3.24 13.56 -35.58
N SER A 78 1.91 13.65 -35.43
CA SER A 78 1.02 14.00 -36.53
C SER A 78 1.29 15.40 -37.09
N LYS A 79 1.77 16.32 -36.23
CA LYS A 79 2.11 17.70 -36.61
C LYS A 79 3.62 17.90 -36.83
N SER A 80 4.43 16.87 -36.75
CA SER A 80 5.89 16.90 -36.90
C SER A 80 6.61 17.90 -35.98
N TYR A 81 6.05 18.21 -34.83
CA TYR A 81 6.64 19.17 -33.88
C TYR A 81 8.00 18.70 -33.35
N ASP A 82 8.21 17.41 -33.20
CA ASP A 82 9.49 16.79 -32.83
C ASP A 82 10.57 17.07 -33.87
N LYS A 83 10.23 16.96 -35.17
CA LYS A 83 11.15 17.25 -36.26
C LYS A 83 11.50 18.74 -36.33
N ILE A 84 10.49 19.60 -36.19
CA ILE A 84 10.71 21.05 -36.13
C ILE A 84 11.63 21.41 -34.96
N ALA A 85 11.41 20.84 -33.78
CA ALA A 85 12.28 21.08 -32.63
C ALA A 85 13.73 20.63 -32.88
N SER A 86 13.93 19.48 -33.53
CA SER A 86 15.26 18.97 -33.84
C SER A 86 16.01 19.83 -34.88
N THR A 87 15.30 20.44 -35.84
CA THR A 87 15.92 21.39 -36.79
C THR A 87 16.42 22.67 -36.12
N PHE A 88 15.85 23.02 -34.94
CA PHE A 88 16.33 24.12 -34.09
C PHE A 88 17.39 23.65 -33.04
N GLY A 89 17.93 22.45 -33.17
CA GLY A 89 18.95 21.91 -32.26
C GLY A 89 18.42 21.58 -30.84
N ILE A 90 17.10 21.43 -30.67
CA ILE A 90 16.51 21.07 -29.40
C ILE A 90 16.56 19.55 -29.24
N SER A 91 17.30 19.05 -28.25
CA SER A 91 17.37 17.61 -27.97
C SER A 91 16.00 17.06 -27.50
N PRO A 92 15.71 15.77 -27.76
CA PRO A 92 14.46 15.13 -27.34
C PRO A 92 14.22 15.27 -25.82
N LEU A 93 15.26 15.16 -25.00
CA LEU A 93 15.13 15.35 -23.55
C LEU A 93 14.62 16.75 -23.19
N ARG A 94 15.18 17.81 -23.81
CA ARG A 94 14.73 19.19 -23.57
C ARG A 94 13.31 19.42 -24.07
N PHE A 95 12.94 18.81 -25.17
CA PHE A 95 11.60 18.92 -25.74
C PHE A 95 10.54 18.32 -24.81
N PHE A 96 10.82 17.12 -24.24
CA PHE A 96 9.90 16.40 -23.36
C PHE A 96 10.11 16.65 -21.86
N ALA A 97 11.12 17.44 -21.47
CA ALA A 97 11.40 17.77 -20.07
C ALA A 97 10.17 18.25 -19.27
N PRO A 98 9.24 19.08 -19.84
CA PRO A 98 8.05 19.49 -19.10
C PRO A 98 7.19 18.33 -18.59
N ILE A 99 7.07 17.27 -19.40
CA ILE A 99 6.26 16.09 -19.08
C ILE A 99 6.97 15.22 -18.01
N LEU A 100 8.29 15.06 -18.15
CA LEU A 100 9.08 14.34 -17.16
C LEU A 100 9.07 15.04 -15.80
N ILE A 101 9.19 16.38 -15.78
CA ILE A 101 9.11 17.19 -14.57
C ILE A 101 7.70 17.07 -13.94
N PHE A 102 6.65 17.14 -14.74
CA PHE A 102 5.28 16.96 -14.24
C PHE A 102 5.09 15.56 -13.64
N SER A 103 5.57 14.52 -14.31
CA SER A 103 5.48 13.14 -13.80
C SER A 103 6.27 12.94 -12.52
N LEU A 104 7.43 13.57 -12.38
CA LEU A 104 8.20 13.58 -11.14
C LEU A 104 7.44 14.31 -10.03
N PHE A 105 6.86 15.47 -10.32
CA PHE A 105 6.06 16.24 -9.39
C PHE A 105 4.82 15.45 -8.94
N LEU A 106 4.13 14.77 -9.86
CA LEU A 106 3.01 13.88 -9.56
C LEU A 106 3.45 12.72 -8.64
N SER A 107 4.63 12.12 -8.90
CA SER A 107 5.21 11.08 -8.04
C SER A 107 5.46 11.58 -6.62
N LEU A 108 6.04 12.77 -6.47
CA LEU A 108 6.34 13.36 -5.16
C LEU A 108 5.06 13.70 -4.40
N ILE A 109 4.06 14.28 -5.07
CA ILE A 109 2.75 14.54 -4.45
C ILE A 109 2.11 13.23 -4.00
N GLN A 110 2.08 12.22 -4.86
CA GLN A 110 1.47 10.93 -4.54
C GLN A 110 2.17 10.25 -3.37
N PHE A 111 3.51 10.33 -3.31
CA PHE A 111 4.29 9.85 -2.17
C PHE A 111 3.98 10.62 -0.89
N ALA A 112 3.93 11.96 -0.94
CA ALA A 112 3.58 12.79 0.21
C ALA A 112 2.16 12.49 0.72
N LEU A 113 1.18 12.35 -0.18
CA LEU A 113 -0.19 11.99 0.19
C LEU A 113 -0.30 10.56 0.76
N SER A 114 0.61 9.65 0.39
CA SER A 114 0.66 8.31 0.95
C SER A 114 1.09 8.25 2.42
N TYR A 115 1.60 9.36 2.97
CA TYR A 115 2.02 9.45 4.37
C TYR A 115 0.84 9.30 5.33
N SER A 116 -0.25 10.05 5.10
CA SER A 116 -1.43 10.03 5.98
C SER A 116 -2.78 10.14 5.24
N PHE A 117 -2.83 10.86 4.12
CA PHE A 117 -4.08 11.12 3.40
C PHE A 117 -4.69 9.85 2.79
N TYR A 118 -3.93 9.10 2.01
CA TYR A 118 -4.44 7.85 1.42
C TYR A 118 -4.80 6.80 2.48
N PRO A 119 -4.00 6.54 3.54
CA PRO A 119 -4.41 5.70 4.65
C PRO A 119 -5.77 6.07 5.25
N TYR A 120 -6.01 7.37 5.45
CA TYR A 120 -7.30 7.86 5.90
C TYR A 120 -8.43 7.54 4.91
N ILE A 121 -8.22 7.79 3.61
CA ILE A 121 -9.22 7.49 2.56
C ILE A 121 -9.48 5.98 2.46
N PHE A 122 -8.44 5.13 2.54
CA PHE A 122 -8.62 3.68 2.56
C PHE A 122 -9.45 3.21 3.76
N LYS A 123 -9.19 3.78 4.94
CA LYS A 123 -9.94 3.48 6.15
C LYS A 123 -11.41 3.91 6.00
N THR A 124 -11.67 5.11 5.48
CA THR A 124 -13.03 5.62 5.23
C THR A 124 -13.76 4.76 4.20
N ALA A 125 -13.13 4.43 3.07
CA ALA A 125 -13.73 3.58 2.04
C ALA A 125 -14.11 2.19 2.60
N TYR A 126 -13.24 1.61 3.43
CA TYR A 126 -13.50 0.33 4.07
C TYR A 126 -14.63 0.41 5.11
N SER A 127 -14.70 1.48 5.89
CA SER A 127 -15.79 1.68 6.86
C SER A 127 -17.14 1.82 6.17
N LEU A 128 -17.20 2.57 5.07
CA LEU A 128 -18.40 2.71 4.25
C LEU A 128 -18.82 1.37 3.63
N GLU A 129 -17.90 0.63 3.03
CA GLU A 129 -18.18 -0.71 2.50
C GLU A 129 -18.75 -1.64 3.56
N ARG A 130 -18.20 -1.59 4.76
CA ARG A 130 -18.66 -2.42 5.88
C ARG A 130 -20.03 -2.01 6.40
N GLU A 131 -20.30 -0.70 6.49
CA GLU A 131 -21.60 -0.16 6.86
C GLU A 131 -22.68 -0.61 5.88
N PHE A 132 -22.38 -0.57 4.59
CA PHE A 132 -23.26 -1.10 3.55
C PHE A 132 -23.52 -2.60 3.70
N ARG A 133 -22.50 -3.42 3.94
CA ARG A 133 -22.63 -4.88 4.03
C ARG A 133 -23.36 -5.36 5.28
N LYS A 134 -23.13 -4.72 6.42
CA LYS A 134 -23.58 -5.22 7.74
C LYS A 134 -24.64 -4.35 8.41
N GLY A 135 -24.98 -3.19 7.84
CA GLY A 135 -25.98 -2.26 8.40
C GLY A 135 -25.60 -1.65 9.75
N LYS A 136 -24.38 -1.86 10.22
CA LYS A 136 -23.86 -1.28 11.46
C LYS A 136 -22.37 -0.92 11.30
N PRO A 137 -21.96 0.29 11.66
CA PRO A 137 -20.56 0.62 11.78
C PRO A 137 -20.00 -0.12 13.01
N GLN A 138 -19.43 -1.27 12.84
CA GLN A 138 -18.82 -2.02 13.93
C GLN A 138 -17.32 -2.09 13.69
N GLU A 139 -16.57 -1.30 14.44
CA GLU A 139 -15.15 -1.52 14.67
C GLU A 139 -15.01 -2.73 15.59
N GLU A 140 -15.17 -3.92 15.05
CA GLU A 140 -14.72 -5.11 15.73
C GLU A 140 -13.20 -5.21 15.55
N LEU A 141 -12.47 -4.59 16.43
CA LEU A 141 -11.05 -4.85 16.63
C LEU A 141 -10.93 -6.19 17.39
N LEU A 142 -11.28 -7.26 16.68
CA LEU A 142 -11.13 -8.62 17.17
C LEU A 142 -9.87 -9.20 16.56
N LEU A 143 -8.90 -9.57 17.38
CA LEU A 143 -7.73 -10.34 16.97
C LEU A 143 -7.97 -11.80 17.34
N ASN A 144 -7.80 -12.69 16.38
CA ASN A 144 -7.90 -14.12 16.60
C ASN A 144 -6.53 -14.76 16.44
N ASP A 145 -6.22 -15.68 17.33
CA ASP A 145 -5.03 -16.54 17.31
C ASP A 145 -3.71 -15.76 17.16
N LEU A 146 -3.52 -14.78 18.05
CA LEU A 146 -2.34 -13.91 18.07
C LEU A 146 -1.18 -14.62 18.80
N TRP A 147 -0.09 -14.85 18.08
CA TRP A 147 1.16 -15.37 18.63
C TRP A 147 2.21 -14.27 18.73
N LEU A 148 2.80 -14.10 19.91
CA LEU A 148 3.82 -13.09 20.17
C LEU A 148 5.01 -13.72 20.88
N SER A 149 6.21 -13.28 20.57
CA SER A 149 7.42 -13.60 21.29
C SER A 149 7.82 -12.42 22.18
N LEU A 150 7.94 -12.65 23.46
CA LEU A 150 8.33 -11.67 24.47
C LEU A 150 9.64 -12.11 25.13
N ASN A 151 10.79 -11.67 24.64
CA ASN A 151 12.10 -12.12 25.10
C ASN A 151 12.21 -13.67 25.08
N ASN A 152 12.20 -14.31 26.25
CA ASN A 152 12.29 -15.76 26.40
C ASN A 152 10.92 -16.44 26.60
N ALA A 153 9.82 -15.75 26.31
CA ALA A 153 8.48 -16.29 26.45
C ALA A 153 7.68 -16.16 25.14
N TYR A 154 6.81 -17.12 24.89
CA TYR A 154 5.83 -17.08 23.81
C TYR A 154 4.44 -16.96 24.40
N ILE A 155 3.66 -16.01 23.91
CA ILE A 155 2.28 -15.86 24.32
C ILE A 155 1.35 -16.10 23.13
N ARG A 156 0.34 -16.92 23.33
CA ARG A 156 -0.79 -17.10 22.42
C ARG A 156 -2.03 -16.47 23.06
N ILE A 157 -2.74 -15.68 22.29
CA ILE A 157 -4.05 -15.13 22.66
C ILE A 157 -5.05 -15.64 21.63
N GLY A 158 -5.93 -16.55 22.04
CA GLY A 158 -6.91 -17.14 21.13
C GLY A 158 -7.91 -16.09 20.61
N PHE A 159 -8.31 -15.15 21.46
CA PHE A 159 -9.24 -14.08 21.11
C PHE A 159 -8.98 -12.81 21.90
N ALA A 160 -8.87 -11.67 21.24
CA ALA A 160 -8.72 -10.37 21.88
C ALA A 160 -9.82 -9.41 21.42
N ASP A 161 -10.65 -8.97 22.37
CA ASP A 161 -11.61 -7.87 22.21
C ASP A 161 -10.94 -6.55 22.64
N LEU A 162 -10.36 -5.87 21.68
CA LEU A 162 -9.62 -4.64 21.92
C LEU A 162 -10.53 -3.45 22.29
N ARG A 163 -11.84 -3.54 22.03
CA ARG A 163 -12.81 -2.51 22.44
C ARG A 163 -13.08 -2.57 23.92
N ASN A 164 -13.31 -3.78 24.45
CA ASN A 164 -13.59 -4.00 25.87
C ASN A 164 -12.30 -4.25 26.67
N LYS A 165 -11.12 -4.18 26.03
CA LYS A 165 -9.80 -4.45 26.63
C LYS A 165 -9.69 -5.85 27.24
N LYS A 166 -10.41 -6.83 26.68
CA LYS A 166 -10.45 -8.22 27.15
C LYS A 166 -9.70 -9.15 26.23
N VAL A 167 -9.12 -10.16 26.80
CA VAL A 167 -8.49 -11.28 26.08
C VAL A 167 -9.01 -12.60 26.63
N HIS A 168 -9.07 -13.60 25.77
CA HIS A 168 -9.55 -14.92 26.09
C HIS A 168 -8.62 -15.99 25.53
N ASP A 169 -8.59 -17.15 26.17
CA ASP A 169 -7.78 -18.30 25.79
C ASP A 169 -6.28 -17.95 25.66
N ILE A 170 -5.69 -17.59 26.79
CA ILE A 170 -4.31 -17.17 26.87
C ILE A 170 -3.42 -18.35 27.27
N LEU A 171 -2.35 -18.57 26.50
CA LEU A 171 -1.27 -19.51 26.79
C LEU A 171 0.04 -18.75 26.75
N LEU A 172 0.80 -18.80 27.85
CA LEU A 172 2.16 -18.27 27.92
C LEU A 172 3.12 -19.41 28.23
N VAL A 173 4.17 -19.48 27.46
CA VAL A 173 5.23 -20.49 27.59
C VAL A 173 6.55 -19.75 27.77
N SER A 174 7.18 -19.91 28.93
CA SER A 174 8.54 -19.40 29.22
C SER A 174 9.58 -20.46 28.93
N LEU A 175 10.66 -20.03 28.26
CA LEU A 175 11.78 -20.93 27.91
C LEU A 175 13.08 -20.42 28.55
N GLU A 176 13.85 -21.34 29.15
CA GLU A 176 15.24 -21.11 29.54
C GLU A 176 16.11 -22.20 28.91
N GLU A 177 17.19 -21.78 28.26
CA GLU A 177 18.13 -22.66 27.56
C GLU A 177 17.47 -23.68 26.59
N GLY A 178 16.29 -23.33 26.04
CA GLY A 178 15.54 -24.20 25.13
C GLY A 178 14.58 -25.19 25.83
N TYR A 179 14.51 -25.20 27.16
CA TYR A 179 13.55 -25.98 27.91
C TYR A 179 12.38 -25.14 28.41
N ILE A 180 11.19 -25.74 28.46
CA ILE A 180 10.01 -25.10 29.02
C ILE A 180 10.17 -25.07 30.55
N THR A 181 10.25 -23.86 31.12
CA THR A 181 10.36 -23.66 32.57
C THR A 181 9.02 -23.37 33.21
N GLU A 182 8.16 -22.62 32.49
CA GLU A 182 6.87 -22.19 33.00
C GLU A 182 5.81 -22.23 31.91
N LEU A 183 4.62 -22.70 32.28
CA LEU A 183 3.42 -22.68 31.45
C LEU A 183 2.30 -21.98 32.22
N ILE A 184 1.80 -20.84 31.69
CA ILE A 184 0.67 -20.15 32.27
C ILE A 184 -0.50 -20.25 31.28
N THR A 185 -1.66 -20.70 31.78
CA THR A 185 -2.91 -20.71 31.03
C THR A 185 -3.97 -19.89 31.76
N ALA A 186 -4.73 -19.10 31.02
CA ALA A 186 -5.84 -18.32 31.56
C ALA A 186 -7.00 -18.25 30.57
N GLU A 187 -8.22 -18.38 31.07
CA GLU A 187 -9.43 -18.24 30.25
C GLU A 187 -9.71 -16.78 29.88
N GLU A 188 -9.43 -15.87 30.83
CA GLU A 188 -9.69 -14.43 30.67
C GLU A 188 -8.53 -13.57 31.19
N GLY A 189 -8.34 -12.44 30.52
CA GLY A 189 -7.42 -11.39 30.93
C GLY A 189 -7.89 -9.99 30.51
N TYR A 190 -7.24 -8.97 31.05
CA TYR A 190 -7.59 -7.56 30.82
C TYR A 190 -6.34 -6.72 30.56
N TRP A 191 -6.41 -5.80 29.60
CA TRP A 191 -5.38 -4.80 29.36
C TRP A 191 -5.42 -3.69 30.42
N GLU A 192 -4.34 -3.54 31.17
CA GLU A 192 -4.12 -2.45 32.12
C GLU A 192 -2.85 -1.67 31.73
N GLY A 193 -3.00 -0.67 30.86
CA GLY A 193 -1.86 0.11 30.34
C GLY A 193 -0.92 -0.73 29.47
N GLU A 194 0.31 -0.94 29.92
CA GLU A 194 1.32 -1.80 29.29
C GLU A 194 1.33 -3.21 29.87
N ASN A 195 0.40 -3.55 30.74
CA ASN A 195 0.32 -4.87 31.36
C ASN A 195 -0.93 -5.60 30.89
N LEU A 196 -0.78 -6.93 30.82
CA LEU A 196 -1.88 -7.87 30.64
C LEU A 196 -2.10 -8.59 31.96
N ARG A 197 -3.25 -8.35 32.60
CA ARG A 197 -3.64 -9.00 33.83
C ARG A 197 -4.49 -10.21 33.52
N LEU A 198 -3.99 -11.40 33.86
CA LEU A 198 -4.65 -12.68 33.73
C LEU A 198 -5.40 -13.00 35.01
N LYS A 199 -6.67 -13.38 34.91
CA LYS A 199 -7.48 -13.80 36.07
C LYS A 199 -7.44 -15.31 36.22
N ASN A 200 -7.31 -15.76 37.46
CA ASN A 200 -7.35 -17.17 37.83
C ASN A 200 -6.43 -18.02 36.94
N ALA A 201 -5.24 -17.49 36.62
CA ALA A 201 -4.29 -18.19 35.78
C ALA A 201 -3.77 -19.45 36.45
N GLN A 202 -3.71 -20.55 35.72
CA GLN A 202 -3.05 -21.76 36.15
C GLN A 202 -1.57 -21.69 35.76
N ILE A 203 -0.70 -21.75 36.76
CA ILE A 203 0.76 -21.67 36.60
C ILE A 203 1.34 -23.04 36.86
N ASN A 204 1.95 -23.63 35.87
CA ASN A 204 2.67 -24.88 35.95
C ASN A 204 4.17 -24.60 35.87
N LEU A 205 4.90 -24.81 36.96
CA LEU A 205 6.34 -24.67 37.06
C LEU A 205 6.97 -26.07 36.93
N PHE A 206 7.62 -26.35 35.78
CA PHE A 206 8.14 -27.66 35.49
C PHE A 206 9.35 -28.06 36.37
N GLU A 207 10.18 -27.08 36.77
CA GLU A 207 11.33 -27.36 37.64
C GLU A 207 10.95 -27.77 39.07
N LYS A 208 9.75 -27.35 39.55
CA LYS A 208 9.33 -27.57 40.95
C LYS A 208 8.13 -28.48 41.09
N GLU A 209 7.60 -29.01 39.98
CA GLU A 209 6.34 -29.78 39.94
C GLU A 209 5.18 -29.06 40.68
N LEU A 210 5.20 -27.74 40.70
CA LEU A 210 4.25 -26.90 41.43
C LEU A 210 3.18 -26.39 40.50
N GLN A 211 1.92 -26.64 40.85
CA GLN A 211 0.75 -26.01 40.23
C GLN A 211 0.19 -24.96 41.18
N LYS A 212 0.01 -23.75 40.70
CA LYS A 212 -0.61 -22.63 41.43
C LYS A 212 -1.69 -21.99 40.62
N GLN A 213 -2.72 -21.50 41.29
CA GLN A 213 -3.73 -20.66 40.68
C GLN A 213 -3.60 -19.26 41.28
N ALA A 214 -3.38 -18.23 40.45
CA ALA A 214 -3.18 -16.86 40.90
C ALA A 214 -3.51 -15.88 39.79
N ASP A 215 -3.78 -14.63 40.18
CA ASP A 215 -3.80 -13.51 39.23
C ASP A 215 -2.34 -13.18 38.85
N VAL A 216 -2.09 -13.09 37.55
CA VAL A 216 -0.76 -12.82 37.00
C VAL A 216 -0.81 -11.53 36.20
N SER A 217 0.17 -10.64 36.42
CA SER A 217 0.34 -9.44 35.59
C SER A 217 1.62 -9.57 34.78
N ILE A 218 1.49 -9.51 33.46
CA ILE A 218 2.58 -9.69 32.51
C ILE A 218 2.80 -8.36 31.80
N LYS A 219 4.05 -7.90 31.73
CA LYS A 219 4.38 -6.76 30.88
C LYS A 219 4.14 -7.11 29.43
N PHE A 220 3.30 -6.34 28.76
CA PHE A 220 2.84 -6.61 27.40
C PHE A 220 2.98 -5.36 26.52
N ILE A 221 2.48 -5.43 25.30
CA ILE A 221 2.42 -4.28 24.39
C ILE A 221 1.28 -3.35 24.77
N PRO A 222 1.42 -2.02 24.65
CA PRO A 222 0.32 -1.09 24.87
C PRO A 222 -0.89 -1.40 23.98
N LEU A 223 -2.10 -1.19 24.51
CA LEU A 223 -3.34 -1.49 23.77
C LEU A 223 -3.42 -0.79 22.42
N GLU A 224 -2.94 0.45 22.31
CA GLU A 224 -2.93 1.21 21.04
C GLU A 224 -2.00 0.55 19.99
N GLU A 225 -0.95 -0.09 20.43
CA GLU A 225 -0.06 -0.86 19.56
C GLU A 225 -0.72 -2.17 19.13
N ALA A 226 -1.36 -2.87 20.06
CA ALA A 226 -2.13 -4.09 19.77
C ALA A 226 -3.25 -3.81 18.76
N LYS A 227 -3.97 -2.70 18.90
CA LYS A 227 -4.97 -2.26 17.92
C LYS A 227 -4.38 -2.07 16.53
N ALA A 228 -3.20 -1.46 16.44
CA ALA A 228 -2.55 -1.21 15.16
C ALA A 228 -2.11 -2.50 14.45
N PHE A 229 -1.76 -3.57 15.19
CA PHE A 229 -1.50 -4.89 14.61
C PHE A 229 -2.75 -5.54 13.99
N GLY A 230 -3.94 -5.19 14.48
CA GLY A 230 -5.22 -5.67 13.93
C GLY A 230 -5.74 -4.83 12.76
N GLU A 231 -5.17 -3.65 12.49
CA GLU A 231 -5.59 -2.81 11.37
C GLU A 231 -4.99 -3.32 10.04
N LYS A 232 -5.72 -3.09 8.94
CA LYS A 232 -5.17 -3.37 7.60
C LYS A 232 -3.97 -2.46 7.35
N LEU A 233 -2.89 -3.00 6.78
CA LEU A 233 -1.64 -2.28 6.54
C LEU A 233 -1.81 -1.00 5.73
N ASN A 234 -2.71 -1.01 4.74
CA ASN A 234 -3.01 0.16 3.91
C ASN A 234 -3.76 1.28 4.65
N HIS A 235 -4.35 1.00 5.82
CA HIS A 235 -5.00 1.99 6.68
C HIS A 235 -4.02 2.72 7.60
N LEU A 236 -2.81 2.17 7.79
CA LEU A 236 -1.80 2.73 8.69
C LEU A 236 -1.03 3.87 8.01
N SER A 237 -0.76 4.94 8.76
CA SER A 237 0.13 6.00 8.28
C SER A 237 1.57 5.49 8.10
N MET A 238 2.39 6.17 7.30
CA MET A 238 3.79 5.79 7.09
C MET A 238 4.58 5.73 8.41
N GLY A 239 4.40 6.74 9.26
CA GLY A 239 5.05 6.77 10.58
C GLY A 239 4.64 5.58 11.44
N ARG A 240 3.36 5.20 11.40
CA ARG A 240 2.85 4.04 12.14
C ARG A 240 3.41 2.72 11.59
N LEU A 241 3.51 2.57 10.28
CA LEU A 241 4.14 1.39 9.66
C LEU A 241 5.60 1.23 10.07
N ILE A 242 6.36 2.34 10.13
CA ILE A 242 7.75 2.32 10.57
C ILE A 242 7.84 1.90 12.05
N SER A 243 7.02 2.48 12.93
CA SER A 243 6.96 2.10 14.35
C SER A 243 6.65 0.62 14.51
N LEU A 244 5.64 0.12 13.80
CA LEU A 244 5.24 -1.29 13.87
C LEU A 244 6.26 -2.23 13.27
N TYR A 245 7.01 -1.83 12.25
CA TYR A 245 8.13 -2.60 11.72
C TYR A 245 9.19 -2.91 12.81
N PHE A 246 9.58 -1.87 13.57
CA PHE A 246 10.54 -2.06 14.67
C PHE A 246 9.95 -2.84 15.86
N LEU A 247 8.70 -2.54 16.20
CA LEU A 247 8.02 -3.24 17.29
C LEU A 247 7.79 -4.71 16.98
N ALA A 248 7.29 -5.03 15.79
CA ALA A 248 7.08 -6.40 15.33
C ALA A 248 8.36 -7.23 15.40
N GLY A 249 9.51 -6.65 15.03
CA GLY A 249 10.81 -7.31 15.17
C GLY A 249 11.20 -7.63 16.62
N LYS A 250 10.78 -6.80 17.58
CA LYS A 250 11.04 -7.02 19.01
C LYS A 250 10.15 -8.10 19.62
N ILE A 251 8.93 -8.26 19.12
CA ILE A 251 7.92 -9.20 19.66
C ILE A 251 7.77 -10.46 18.80
N GLY A 252 8.72 -10.72 17.88
CA GLY A 252 8.74 -11.94 17.07
C GLY A 252 7.66 -12.04 15.98
N MET A 253 6.91 -10.96 15.72
CA MET A 253 5.96 -10.91 14.61
C MET A 253 6.66 -10.70 13.26
N ASN A 254 5.99 -11.07 12.18
CA ASN A 254 6.50 -10.87 10.83
C ASN A 254 6.57 -9.37 10.49
N ARG A 255 7.71 -8.74 10.79
CA ARG A 255 7.98 -7.32 10.49
C ARG A 255 8.03 -7.02 8.99
N GLU A 256 8.31 -8.02 8.14
CA GLU A 256 8.49 -7.85 6.71
C GLU A 256 7.19 -7.40 6.01
N LEU A 257 6.03 -7.68 6.60
CA LEU A 257 4.73 -7.19 6.13
C LEU A 257 4.65 -5.66 6.12
N TYR A 258 5.16 -5.01 7.16
CA TYR A 258 5.16 -3.54 7.28
C TYR A 258 6.13 -2.90 6.29
N LEU A 259 7.31 -3.53 6.13
CA LEU A 259 8.28 -3.11 5.12
C LEU A 259 7.71 -3.27 3.71
N ALA A 260 7.02 -4.38 3.43
CA ALA A 260 6.37 -4.62 2.15
C ALA A 260 5.36 -3.51 1.79
N GLU A 261 4.53 -3.09 2.75
CA GLU A 261 3.57 -2.00 2.51
C GLU A 261 4.27 -0.66 2.26
N LEU A 262 5.37 -0.34 2.98
CA LEU A 262 6.18 0.86 2.72
C LEU A 262 6.76 0.84 1.31
N LEU A 263 7.34 -0.28 0.89
CA LEU A 263 7.91 -0.45 -0.45
C LEU A 263 6.83 -0.38 -1.53
N ARG A 264 5.65 -0.97 -1.29
CA ARG A 264 4.50 -0.89 -2.20
C ARG A 264 4.07 0.55 -2.45
N ARG A 265 4.02 1.40 -1.42
CA ARG A 265 3.71 2.83 -1.55
C ARG A 265 4.75 3.57 -2.38
N LEU A 266 6.02 3.22 -2.20
CA LEU A 266 7.10 3.76 -3.01
C LEU A 266 6.96 3.35 -4.48
N VAL A 267 6.71 2.08 -4.77
CA VAL A 267 6.49 1.56 -6.13
C VAL A 267 5.32 2.29 -6.79
N VAL A 268 4.16 2.40 -6.12
CA VAL A 268 2.99 3.12 -6.67
C VAL A 268 3.35 4.55 -7.05
N SER A 269 3.97 5.29 -6.13
CA SER A 269 4.24 6.70 -6.32
C SER A 269 5.24 6.97 -7.45
N PHE A 270 6.37 6.26 -7.47
CA PHE A 270 7.44 6.52 -8.43
C PHE A 270 7.24 5.84 -9.80
N SER A 271 6.26 4.95 -9.93
CA SER A 271 5.90 4.36 -11.23
C SER A 271 5.47 5.40 -12.28
N ASN A 272 4.99 6.57 -11.87
CA ASN A 272 4.68 7.66 -12.80
C ASN A 272 5.88 8.10 -13.64
N VAL A 273 7.09 8.11 -13.07
CA VAL A 273 8.33 8.47 -13.79
C VAL A 273 9.02 7.27 -14.37
N VAL A 274 9.11 6.19 -13.58
CA VAL A 274 9.87 4.99 -13.91
C VAL A 274 9.34 4.29 -15.16
N ILE A 275 8.02 4.29 -15.36
CA ILE A 275 7.38 3.71 -16.55
C ILE A 275 7.40 4.69 -17.72
N LEU A 276 7.18 5.96 -17.47
CA LEU A 276 6.98 6.97 -18.51
C LEU A 276 8.24 7.19 -19.37
N SER A 277 9.43 7.21 -18.76
CA SER A 277 10.65 7.54 -19.49
C SER A 277 11.10 6.46 -20.49
N PRO A 278 11.07 5.14 -20.21
CA PRO A 278 11.33 4.11 -21.20
C PRO A 278 10.32 4.10 -22.34
N MET A 279 9.04 4.34 -21.99
CA MET A 279 7.99 4.43 -22.98
C MET A 279 8.20 5.62 -23.92
N LEU A 280 8.60 6.78 -23.36
CA LEU A 280 8.94 7.96 -24.16
C LEU A 280 10.10 7.66 -25.12
N LEU A 281 11.20 7.07 -24.63
CA LEU A 281 12.35 6.72 -25.48
C LEU A 281 11.95 5.79 -26.62
N ALA A 282 11.20 4.74 -26.32
CA ALA A 282 10.77 3.76 -27.33
C ALA A 282 9.91 4.43 -28.42
N LEU A 283 8.95 5.27 -28.04
CA LEU A 283 8.06 5.96 -28.98
C LEU A 283 8.78 7.00 -29.82
N VAL A 284 9.77 7.71 -29.25
CA VAL A 284 10.56 8.71 -29.97
C VAL A 284 11.52 8.04 -30.96
N ARG A 285 12.14 6.92 -30.58
CA ARG A 285 13.18 6.26 -31.36
C ARG A 285 12.62 5.45 -32.54
N GLU A 286 11.55 4.70 -32.31
CA GLU A 286 11.05 3.76 -33.30
C GLU A 286 10.07 4.40 -34.29
N ARG A 287 9.54 5.63 -34.00
CA ARG A 287 8.54 6.33 -34.82
C ARG A 287 7.42 5.45 -35.42
N ALA A 288 7.68 4.16 -35.51
CA ALA A 288 6.73 3.14 -35.83
C ALA A 288 5.93 2.88 -34.55
N PHE A 289 4.67 3.18 -34.58
CA PHE A 289 3.71 2.74 -33.60
C PHE A 289 3.72 1.21 -33.52
N LEU A 290 4.70 0.61 -32.87
CA LEU A 290 4.44 -0.61 -32.12
C LEU A 290 3.21 -0.24 -31.29
N LYS A 291 2.10 -0.92 -31.59
CA LYS A 291 0.77 -0.53 -31.13
C LYS A 291 0.90 -0.01 -29.69
N PRO A 292 0.58 1.26 -29.42
CA PRO A 292 0.79 1.84 -28.09
C PRO A 292 0.21 0.97 -26.97
N SER A 293 -0.85 0.21 -27.28
CA SER A 293 -1.43 -0.82 -26.45
C SER A 293 -0.45 -1.90 -25.99
N THR A 294 0.48 -2.34 -26.82
CA THR A 294 1.46 -3.39 -26.46
C THR A 294 2.45 -2.87 -25.43
N PHE A 295 2.94 -1.64 -25.60
CA PHE A 295 3.79 -1.00 -24.59
C PHE A 295 3.08 -0.80 -23.27
N LEU A 296 1.83 -0.31 -23.30
CA LEU A 296 1.03 -0.14 -22.09
C LEU A 296 0.80 -1.48 -21.40
N LEU A 297 0.50 -2.55 -22.13
CA LEU A 297 0.33 -3.89 -21.57
C LEU A 297 1.62 -4.39 -20.91
N ILE A 298 2.77 -4.28 -21.58
CA ILE A 298 4.05 -4.73 -21.01
C ILE A 298 4.37 -3.96 -19.73
N TYR A 299 4.42 -2.64 -19.79
CA TYR A 299 4.81 -1.82 -18.64
C TYR A 299 3.73 -1.80 -17.54
N GLY A 300 2.46 -1.86 -17.90
CA GLY A 300 1.37 -2.04 -16.96
C GLY A 300 1.43 -3.38 -16.23
N SER A 301 1.74 -4.46 -16.97
CA SER A 301 1.94 -5.79 -16.37
C SER A 301 3.13 -5.82 -15.41
N ILE A 302 4.26 -5.21 -15.78
CA ILE A 302 5.44 -5.13 -14.90
C ILE A 302 5.11 -4.29 -13.66
N TYR A 303 4.33 -3.20 -13.80
CA TYR A 303 3.87 -2.40 -12.67
C TYR A 303 3.02 -3.22 -11.70
N ILE A 304 1.98 -3.90 -12.20
CA ILE A 304 1.09 -4.76 -11.40
C ILE A 304 1.89 -5.90 -10.77
N PHE A 305 2.81 -6.51 -11.53
CA PHE A 305 3.67 -7.56 -11.02
C PHE A 305 4.58 -7.04 -9.90
N SER A 306 5.18 -5.85 -10.05
CA SER A 306 6.02 -5.24 -9.01
C SER A 306 5.25 -4.94 -7.73
N LEU A 307 3.97 -4.51 -7.84
CA LEU A 307 3.12 -4.28 -6.67
C LEU A 307 2.81 -5.57 -5.89
N ASN A 308 2.52 -6.65 -6.62
CA ASN A 308 2.13 -7.91 -6.02
C ASN A 308 3.34 -8.71 -5.53
N SER A 309 4.48 -8.69 -6.23
CA SER A 309 5.67 -9.44 -5.86
C SER A 309 6.24 -9.01 -4.50
N VAL A 310 6.18 -7.70 -4.18
CA VAL A 310 6.60 -7.17 -2.86
C VAL A 310 5.71 -7.74 -1.75
N LYS A 311 4.40 -7.77 -1.97
CA LYS A 311 3.43 -8.31 -1.02
C LYS A 311 3.59 -9.82 -0.84
N ILE A 312 3.63 -10.56 -1.94
CA ILE A 312 3.76 -12.02 -1.95
C ILE A 312 5.06 -12.46 -1.27
N ALA A 313 6.18 -11.76 -1.52
CA ALA A 313 7.45 -12.08 -0.88
C ALA A 313 7.38 -12.04 0.65
N ALA A 314 6.64 -11.09 1.21
CA ALA A 314 6.47 -10.95 2.66
C ALA A 314 5.40 -11.88 3.25
N GLU A 315 4.24 -12.02 2.57
CA GLU A 315 3.09 -12.77 3.09
C GLU A 315 3.25 -14.29 2.90
N GLU A 316 3.61 -14.72 1.70
CA GLU A 316 3.61 -16.15 1.33
C GLU A 316 4.94 -16.84 1.68
N PHE A 317 6.05 -16.13 1.52
CA PHE A 317 7.36 -16.72 1.69
C PHE A 317 8.07 -16.30 2.97
N GLY A 318 7.53 -15.36 3.75
CA GLY A 318 8.18 -14.81 4.94
C GLY A 318 9.60 -14.26 4.66
N LYS A 319 9.88 -13.94 3.38
CA LYS A 319 11.19 -13.45 2.93
C LYS A 319 11.23 -11.94 2.90
N ASN A 320 12.46 -11.42 2.86
CA ASN A 320 12.67 -9.98 2.75
C ASN A 320 11.97 -9.44 1.48
N PRO A 321 11.02 -8.48 1.61
CA PRO A 321 10.25 -7.94 0.49
C PRO A 321 11.09 -7.17 -0.51
N LEU A 322 12.35 -6.82 -0.20
CA LEU A 322 13.31 -6.25 -1.14
C LEU A 322 13.54 -7.15 -2.36
N ILE A 323 13.41 -8.48 -2.20
CA ILE A 323 13.48 -9.43 -3.33
C ILE A 323 12.34 -9.16 -4.32
N GLY A 324 11.13 -8.88 -3.80
CA GLY A 324 9.97 -8.51 -4.61
C GLY A 324 10.12 -7.17 -5.34
N LEU A 325 11.07 -6.32 -4.91
CA LEU A 325 11.34 -5.03 -5.55
C LEU A 325 12.18 -5.13 -6.83
N VAL A 326 12.81 -6.28 -7.09
CA VAL A 326 13.71 -6.49 -8.23
C VAL A 326 13.08 -6.05 -9.57
N PRO A 327 11.83 -6.39 -9.93
CA PRO A 327 11.22 -5.94 -11.18
C PRO A 327 11.17 -4.42 -11.30
N PHE A 328 10.88 -3.72 -10.19
CA PHE A 328 10.84 -2.27 -10.15
C PHE A 328 12.24 -1.64 -10.24
N LEU A 329 13.25 -2.25 -9.64
CA LEU A 329 14.64 -1.81 -9.75
C LEU A 329 15.18 -1.96 -11.19
N VAL A 330 14.83 -3.06 -11.85
CA VAL A 330 15.15 -3.25 -13.28
C VAL A 330 14.50 -2.15 -14.13
N LEU A 331 13.23 -1.85 -13.91
CA LEU A 331 12.54 -0.73 -14.57
C LEU A 331 13.22 0.61 -14.27
N SER A 332 13.62 0.85 -13.03
CA SER A 332 14.31 2.09 -12.64
C SER A 332 15.66 2.23 -13.36
N PHE A 333 16.41 1.14 -13.52
CA PHE A 333 17.63 1.12 -14.31
C PHE A 333 17.37 1.42 -15.80
N ILE A 334 16.34 0.80 -16.39
CA ILE A 334 15.90 1.06 -17.76
C ILE A 334 15.47 2.54 -17.91
N CYS A 335 14.80 3.11 -16.89
CA CYS A 335 14.43 4.51 -16.84
C CYS A 335 15.68 5.42 -16.91
N ALA A 336 16.67 5.21 -16.04
CA ALA A 336 17.90 5.99 -16.02
C ALA A 336 18.66 5.92 -17.36
N ARG A 337 18.76 4.70 -17.95
CA ARG A 337 19.34 4.48 -19.27
C ARG A 337 18.57 5.21 -20.36
N SER A 338 17.24 5.21 -20.31
CA SER A 338 16.39 5.90 -21.27
C SER A 338 16.58 7.40 -21.24
N LEU A 339 16.66 8.00 -20.05
CA LEU A 339 16.94 9.43 -19.88
C LEU A 339 18.32 9.81 -20.45
N TYR A 340 19.33 8.96 -20.22
CA TYR A 340 20.66 9.16 -20.80
C TYR A 340 20.64 9.17 -22.34
N TYR A 341 19.93 8.23 -22.97
CA TYR A 341 19.82 8.20 -24.43
C TYR A 341 19.02 9.39 -25.00
N LEU A 342 17.95 9.81 -24.32
CA LEU A 342 17.17 11.00 -24.71
C LEU A 342 18.00 12.30 -24.58
N SER A 343 19.04 12.31 -23.73
CA SER A 343 19.93 13.47 -23.59
C SER A 343 20.98 13.59 -24.71
N LYS A 344 21.35 12.46 -25.35
CA LYS A 344 22.38 12.40 -26.39
C LYS A 344 21.86 12.54 -27.82
N GLY A 345 20.59 12.25 -28.06
CA GLY A 345 19.95 12.33 -29.37
C GLY A 345 19.20 13.62 -29.57
#